data_8fc663a9fad294e6572b4cf00e4f6909
#
_entry.id   8fc663a9fad294e6572b4cf00e4f6909
#
_cell.length_a   1.000
_cell.length_b   1.000
_cell.length_c   1.000
_cell.angle_alpha   90.00
_cell.angle_beta   90.00
_cell.angle_gamma   90.00
#
_symmetry.space_group_name_H-M   'P 1'
#
loop_
_entity.id
_entity.type
_entity.pdbx_description
1 polymer ?
#
loop_
_entity_poly.entity_id
_entity_poly.type
_entity_poly.pdbx_seq_one_letter_code
_entity_poly.pdbx_strand_id
1 'polypeptide(L)'
;HDGHKTAIMSYHWKNTGDANTTFGELAMDLQVYQSGIGLNKTYLHSRGGSSIEGYKTQSDDIKIAKGEESDATIAYQLNDATGDLYVVANQATRYHEGIVSAFKAPTSGTQYEQVQPDDIAPAPKATEAEKRKMKRISSYSGDALVSIDDVTTGPDDYQGRHTIIVTITWVNQSEANEPLSNAAKLTVTQDGSQLEMNYYTEPPLPQGYENMSFSRSVQPGVLAKATVSYVVEDPGQPVKVRLSSTYGGNDMVTKKMTPCKVE
;
A
#
# COMPACT_ATOMS: atom_id res chain seq x y z
N HIS A 1 -9.54 3.39 -14.37
CA HIS A 1 -8.76 2.18 -14.60
C HIS A 1 -9.17 1.18 -13.51
N ASP A 2 -9.53 -0.05 -13.82
CA ASP A 2 -9.85 -1.16 -12.89
C ASP A 2 -11.04 -0.96 -11.94
N GLY A 3 -11.92 0.01 -12.22
CA GLY A 3 -12.98 0.38 -11.29
C GLY A 3 -12.51 1.19 -10.07
N HIS A 4 -11.20 1.35 -9.86
CA HIS A 4 -10.66 2.21 -8.83
C HIS A 4 -10.51 3.65 -9.32
N LYS A 5 -10.84 4.59 -8.46
CA LYS A 5 -10.55 6.01 -8.72
C LYS A 5 -9.06 6.28 -8.53
N THR A 6 -8.52 7.16 -9.35
CA THR A 6 -7.11 7.52 -9.34
C THR A 6 -6.97 9.03 -9.22
N ALA A 7 -6.09 9.49 -8.37
CA ALA A 7 -5.64 10.88 -8.34
C ALA A 7 -4.35 11.03 -9.15
N ILE A 8 -4.29 12.06 -9.99
CA ILE A 8 -3.06 12.48 -10.66
C ILE A 8 -2.54 13.70 -9.90
N MET A 9 -1.32 13.60 -9.39
CA MET A 9 -0.65 14.71 -8.72
C MET A 9 0.46 15.24 -9.61
N SER A 10 0.48 16.55 -9.79
CA SER A 10 1.53 17.27 -10.52
C SER A 10 2.44 17.96 -9.52
N TYR A 11 3.73 17.77 -9.71
CA TYR A 11 4.79 18.34 -8.87
C TYR A 11 5.67 19.22 -9.74
N HIS A 12 5.87 20.48 -9.33
CA HIS A 12 6.92 21.32 -9.85
C HIS A 12 8.12 21.24 -8.91
N TRP A 13 9.30 20.92 -9.42
CA TRP A 13 10.46 20.69 -8.59
C TRP A 13 11.74 21.25 -9.21
N LYS A 14 12.72 21.55 -8.37
CA LYS A 14 14.02 22.05 -8.74
C LYS A 14 15.12 21.17 -8.18
N ASN A 15 16.08 20.78 -9.00
CA ASN A 15 17.27 20.09 -8.51
C ASN A 15 18.24 21.09 -7.87
N THR A 16 18.34 21.07 -6.54
CA THR A 16 19.30 21.90 -5.77
C THR A 16 20.54 21.12 -5.38
N GLY A 17 20.59 19.81 -5.65
CA GLY A 17 21.74 18.94 -5.38
C GLY A 17 22.89 19.12 -6.36
N ASP A 18 24.02 18.49 -6.09
CA ASP A 18 25.21 18.62 -6.93
C ASP A 18 25.28 17.61 -8.09
N ALA A 19 24.44 16.57 -8.06
CA ALA A 19 24.35 15.54 -9.11
C ALA A 19 23.07 15.67 -9.92
N ASN A 20 23.09 15.14 -11.15
CA ASN A 20 21.87 14.98 -11.93
C ASN A 20 20.99 13.95 -11.23
N THR A 21 19.72 14.28 -11.04
CA THR A 21 18.74 13.43 -10.36
C THR A 21 17.37 13.45 -11.02
N THR A 22 16.51 12.52 -10.66
CA THR A 22 15.12 12.43 -11.12
C THR A 22 14.18 12.80 -9.98
N PHE A 23 12.94 13.19 -10.31
CA PHE A 23 11.91 13.35 -9.29
C PHE A 23 11.61 12.03 -8.56
N GLY A 24 11.63 10.89 -9.28
CA GLY A 24 11.42 9.58 -8.71
C GLY A 24 12.42 9.22 -7.60
N GLU A 25 13.69 9.61 -7.75
CA GLU A 25 14.72 9.43 -6.72
C GLU A 25 14.44 10.30 -5.47
N LEU A 26 13.95 11.53 -5.65
CA LEU A 26 13.57 12.42 -4.54
C LEU A 26 12.23 12.00 -3.93
N ALA A 27 11.30 11.51 -4.74
CA ALA A 27 9.95 11.14 -4.31
C ALA A 27 9.90 9.86 -3.46
N MET A 28 11.04 9.20 -3.21
CA MET A 28 11.11 8.12 -2.21
C MET A 28 10.79 8.63 -0.79
N ASP A 29 11.07 9.91 -0.53
CA ASP A 29 10.77 10.58 0.74
C ASP A 29 9.38 11.22 0.78
N LEU A 30 8.63 11.16 -0.34
CA LEU A 30 7.25 11.62 -0.42
C LEU A 30 6.28 10.45 -0.22
N GLN A 31 5.41 10.60 0.76
CA GLN A 31 4.31 9.66 1.01
C GLN A 31 2.98 10.38 0.82
N VAL A 32 2.05 9.72 0.16
CA VAL A 32 0.69 10.22 0.00
C VAL A 32 -0.25 9.34 0.80
N TYR A 33 -1.03 9.96 1.67
CA TYR A 33 -1.98 9.28 2.55
C TYR A 33 -3.41 9.71 2.25
N GLN A 34 -4.32 8.77 2.42
CA GLN A 34 -5.75 9.02 2.51
C GLN A 34 -6.29 8.25 3.71
N SER A 35 -6.96 8.95 4.63
CA SER A 35 -7.49 8.33 5.86
C SER A 35 -6.44 7.55 6.68
N GLY A 36 -5.18 8.01 6.66
CA GLY A 36 -4.07 7.41 7.40
C GLY A 36 -3.46 6.16 6.77
N ILE A 37 -3.89 5.78 5.58
CA ILE A 37 -3.35 4.67 4.80
C ILE A 37 -2.58 5.23 3.62
N GLY A 38 -1.34 4.82 3.45
CA GLY A 38 -0.49 5.19 2.33
C GLY A 38 -1.11 4.74 1.00
N LEU A 39 -1.03 5.58 -0.02
CA LEU A 39 -1.50 5.26 -1.35
C LEU A 39 -0.39 4.64 -2.19
N ASN A 40 -0.75 3.66 -3.01
CA ASN A 40 0.17 3.08 -3.98
C ASN A 40 0.25 3.96 -5.21
N LYS A 41 1.48 4.16 -5.72
CA LYS A 41 1.69 4.69 -7.07
C LYS A 41 1.11 3.70 -8.08
N THR A 42 0.51 4.23 -9.13
CA THR A 42 -0.02 3.43 -10.23
C THR A 42 0.38 4.06 -11.56
N TYR A 43 0.54 3.23 -12.58
CA TYR A 43 0.82 3.71 -13.94
C TYR A 43 -0.47 3.70 -14.75
N LEU A 44 -0.78 4.83 -15.35
CA LEU A 44 -1.96 4.96 -16.19
C LEU A 44 -1.58 4.65 -17.64
N HIS A 45 -2.22 3.62 -18.17
CA HIS A 45 -2.13 3.28 -19.59
C HIS A 45 -3.45 3.59 -20.28
N SER A 46 -3.42 4.37 -21.34
CA SER A 46 -4.60 4.56 -22.16
C SER A 46 -4.78 3.36 -23.10
N ARG A 47 -5.96 2.77 -23.12
CA ARG A 47 -6.31 1.82 -24.19
C ARG A 47 -6.36 2.59 -25.52
N GLY A 48 -5.52 2.19 -26.49
CA GLY A 48 -5.50 2.82 -27.82
C GLY A 48 -4.54 4.00 -28.01
N GLY A 49 -3.61 4.24 -27.08
CA GLY A 49 -2.50 5.22 -27.28
C GLY A 49 -2.89 6.70 -27.11
N SER A 50 -4.11 7.01 -26.64
CA SER A 50 -4.50 8.38 -26.30
C SER A 50 -3.83 8.84 -24.99
N SER A 51 -3.41 10.11 -24.94
CA SER A 51 -2.89 10.70 -23.70
C SER A 51 -4.01 10.83 -22.66
N ILE A 52 -3.67 10.59 -21.39
CA ILE A 52 -4.57 10.88 -20.28
C ILE A 52 -4.33 12.33 -19.87
N GLU A 53 -5.41 13.13 -19.86
CA GLU A 53 -5.31 14.54 -19.49
C GLU A 53 -4.68 14.71 -18.09
N GLY A 54 -3.68 15.60 -18.02
CA GLY A 54 -2.96 15.89 -16.79
C GLY A 54 -1.92 14.84 -16.38
N TYR A 55 -1.74 13.73 -17.13
CA TYR A 55 -0.75 12.71 -16.83
C TYR A 55 0.34 12.62 -17.89
N LYS A 56 1.59 12.77 -17.46
CA LYS A 56 2.79 12.61 -18.29
C LYS A 56 3.50 11.32 -17.87
N THR A 57 3.37 10.27 -18.65
CA THR A 57 4.01 8.97 -18.38
C THR A 57 5.51 9.12 -18.19
N GLN A 58 6.07 8.51 -17.14
CA GLN A 58 7.50 8.51 -16.81
C GLN A 58 8.14 9.91 -16.65
N SER A 59 7.34 10.93 -16.36
CA SER A 59 7.88 12.29 -16.13
C SER A 59 8.71 12.38 -14.84
N ASP A 60 8.49 11.48 -13.90
CA ASP A 60 9.26 11.33 -12.66
C ASP A 60 10.65 10.69 -12.86
N ASP A 61 10.89 10.03 -14.02
CA ASP A 61 12.16 9.43 -14.39
C ASP A 61 13.06 10.36 -15.22
N ILE A 62 12.58 11.58 -15.55
CA ILE A 62 13.37 12.56 -16.31
C ILE A 62 14.50 13.10 -15.44
N LYS A 63 15.73 12.90 -15.91
CA LYS A 63 16.96 13.36 -15.24
C LYS A 63 17.24 14.81 -15.56
N ILE A 64 17.37 15.67 -14.54
CA ILE A 64 17.73 17.08 -14.70
C ILE A 64 19.00 17.44 -13.94
N ALA A 65 19.73 18.43 -14.44
CA ALA A 65 20.97 18.91 -13.86
C ALA A 65 20.71 19.84 -12.66
N LYS A 66 21.78 20.12 -11.91
CA LYS A 66 21.74 21.12 -10.82
C LYS A 66 21.23 22.47 -11.32
N GLY A 67 20.24 23.02 -10.59
CA GLY A 67 19.63 24.32 -10.87
C GLY A 67 18.50 24.29 -11.89
N GLU A 68 18.29 23.17 -12.61
CA GLU A 68 17.18 22.99 -13.53
C GLU A 68 15.88 22.69 -12.79
N GLU A 69 14.77 23.02 -13.45
CA GLU A 69 13.40 22.82 -12.97
C GLU A 69 12.65 21.92 -13.94
N SER A 70 11.73 21.10 -13.43
CA SER A 70 10.88 20.23 -14.24
C SER A 70 9.55 19.97 -13.56
N ASP A 71 8.58 19.48 -14.35
CA ASP A 71 7.30 19.00 -13.85
C ASP A 71 7.28 17.46 -13.89
N ALA A 72 6.83 16.87 -12.82
CA ALA A 72 6.57 15.44 -12.74
C ALA A 72 5.10 15.18 -12.40
N THR A 73 4.54 14.10 -12.93
CA THR A 73 3.18 13.63 -12.59
C THR A 73 3.24 12.22 -12.07
N ILE A 74 2.59 11.99 -10.94
CA ILE A 74 2.44 10.66 -10.34
C ILE A 74 0.95 10.38 -10.15
N ALA A 75 0.52 9.20 -10.54
CA ALA A 75 -0.83 8.73 -10.29
C ALA A 75 -0.86 7.85 -9.05
N TYR A 76 -1.90 8.02 -8.23
CA TYR A 76 -2.12 7.25 -7.00
C TYR A 76 -3.50 6.61 -7.03
N GLN A 77 -3.57 5.33 -6.69
CA GLN A 77 -4.83 4.63 -6.49
C GLN A 77 -5.47 5.09 -5.18
N LEU A 78 -6.71 5.60 -5.25
CA LEU A 78 -7.44 6.09 -4.08
C LEU A 78 -8.06 4.93 -3.29
N ASN A 79 -7.97 5.02 -1.96
CA ASN A 79 -8.68 4.10 -1.06
C ASN A 79 -10.17 4.47 -0.95
N ASP A 80 -10.48 5.77 -1.10
CA ASP A 80 -11.83 6.33 -1.04
C ASP A 80 -12.01 7.38 -2.14
N ALA A 81 -13.25 7.53 -2.60
CA ALA A 81 -13.61 8.46 -3.66
C ALA A 81 -13.64 9.93 -3.22
N THR A 82 -13.67 10.21 -1.93
CA THR A 82 -14.07 11.53 -1.37
C THR A 82 -13.16 12.07 -0.26
N GLY A 83 -12.24 11.29 0.28
CA GLY A 83 -11.36 11.73 1.37
C GLY A 83 -10.26 12.70 0.89
N ASP A 84 -9.83 13.62 1.77
CA ASP A 84 -8.67 14.47 1.51
C ASP A 84 -7.39 13.65 1.38
N LEU A 85 -6.48 14.11 0.52
CA LEU A 85 -5.16 13.56 0.35
C LEU A 85 -4.14 14.41 1.12
N TYR A 86 -3.21 13.76 1.78
CA TYR A 86 -2.08 14.40 2.41
C TYR A 86 -0.80 13.93 1.77
N VAL A 87 -0.06 14.85 1.17
CA VAL A 87 1.29 14.62 0.67
C VAL A 87 2.26 15.02 1.76
N VAL A 88 3.09 14.09 2.21
CA VAL A 88 4.01 14.28 3.32
C VAL A 88 5.42 14.07 2.82
N ALA A 89 6.27 15.07 2.97
CA ALA A 89 7.70 14.95 2.77
C ALA A 89 8.36 14.58 4.11
N ASN A 90 9.04 13.45 4.16
CA ASN A 90 9.78 13.00 5.32
C ASN A 90 11.26 13.32 5.14
N GLN A 91 11.93 13.70 6.21
CA GLN A 91 13.38 13.74 6.21
C GLN A 91 13.91 12.32 6.46
N ALA A 92 14.38 11.68 5.41
CA ALA A 92 15.06 10.39 5.51
C ALA A 92 16.47 10.60 6.10
N THR A 93 16.56 10.71 7.40
CA THR A 93 17.81 10.50 8.09
C THR A 93 17.77 9.13 8.76
N ARG A 94 18.87 8.39 8.74
CA ARG A 94 18.98 7.03 9.32
C ARG A 94 18.50 6.90 10.77
N TYR A 95 18.21 8.00 11.46
CA TYR A 95 17.92 8.02 12.89
C TYR A 95 16.74 8.90 13.31
N HIS A 96 16.17 9.72 12.40
CA HIS A 96 15.05 10.61 12.71
C HIS A 96 14.16 10.76 11.48
N GLU A 97 13.08 10.00 11.45
CA GLU A 97 11.99 10.23 10.51
C GLU A 97 11.11 11.35 11.06
N GLY A 98 11.22 12.53 10.48
CA GLY A 98 10.38 13.68 10.80
C GLY A 98 9.69 14.21 9.56
N ILE A 99 8.41 14.58 9.67
CA ILE A 99 7.71 15.30 8.62
C ILE A 99 8.31 16.71 8.52
N VAL A 100 8.88 17.04 7.35
CA VAL A 100 9.46 18.37 7.10
C VAL A 100 8.52 19.29 6.34
N SER A 101 7.54 18.74 5.63
CA SER A 101 6.52 19.50 4.91
C SER A 101 5.29 18.64 4.66
N ALA A 102 4.12 19.25 4.70
CA ALA A 102 2.86 18.57 4.41
C ALA A 102 1.95 19.45 3.55
N PHE A 103 1.24 18.82 2.63
CA PHE A 103 0.25 19.46 1.77
C PHE A 103 -1.05 18.65 1.83
N LYS A 104 -2.16 19.38 1.87
CA LYS A 104 -3.50 18.82 1.79
C LYS A 104 -4.08 19.12 0.41
N ALA A 105 -4.66 18.13 -0.24
CA ALA A 105 -5.36 18.27 -1.51
C ALA A 105 -6.70 17.53 -1.46
N PRO A 106 -7.80 18.14 -1.95
CA PRO A 106 -9.06 17.44 -2.09
C PRO A 106 -8.97 16.44 -3.27
N THR A 107 -9.70 15.33 -3.19
CA THR A 107 -9.77 14.35 -4.29
C THR A 107 -10.50 14.86 -5.54
N SER A 108 -11.17 16.00 -5.45
CA SER A 108 -11.97 16.62 -6.51
C SER A 108 -11.54 18.04 -6.85
N GLY A 109 -10.28 18.37 -6.73
CA GLY A 109 -9.81 19.73 -6.97
C GLY A 109 -8.41 19.79 -7.53
N THR A 110 -8.03 20.99 -7.98
CA THR A 110 -6.70 21.29 -8.50
C THR A 110 -5.89 22.18 -7.55
N GLN A 111 -6.45 22.52 -6.41
CA GLN A 111 -5.80 23.39 -5.42
C GLN A 111 -5.32 22.52 -4.24
N TYR A 112 -4.14 22.84 -3.77
CA TYR A 112 -3.56 22.26 -2.57
C TYR A 112 -3.29 23.36 -1.55
N GLU A 113 -3.30 22.99 -0.29
CA GLU A 113 -2.99 23.83 0.84
C GLU A 113 -1.77 23.29 1.57
N GLN A 114 -0.77 24.13 1.83
CA GLN A 114 0.32 23.75 2.72
C GLN A 114 -0.20 23.78 4.16
N VAL A 115 -0.04 22.67 4.86
CA VAL A 115 -0.47 22.51 6.24
C VAL A 115 0.74 22.24 7.14
N GLN A 116 0.62 22.60 8.42
CA GLN A 116 1.62 22.16 9.38
C GLN A 116 1.49 20.65 9.60
N PRO A 117 2.57 19.93 9.92
CA PRO A 117 2.50 18.51 10.21
C PRO A 117 1.46 18.15 11.31
N ASP A 118 1.31 19.01 12.30
CA ASP A 118 0.36 18.84 13.41
C ASP A 118 -1.11 19.08 12.99
N ASP A 119 -1.35 19.75 11.86
CA ASP A 119 -2.69 20.02 11.31
C ASP A 119 -3.19 18.91 10.37
N ILE A 120 -2.37 17.88 10.13
CA ILE A 120 -2.82 16.71 9.38
C ILE A 120 -3.97 16.07 10.16
N ALA A 121 -5.16 16.05 9.54
CA ALA A 121 -6.33 15.47 10.18
C ALA A 121 -6.03 14.04 10.66
N PRO A 122 -6.27 13.74 11.94
CA PRO A 122 -6.00 12.42 12.48
C PRO A 122 -6.85 11.38 11.74
N ALA A 123 -6.19 10.33 11.28
CA ALA A 123 -6.89 9.21 10.65
C ALA A 123 -7.84 8.52 11.64
N PRO A 124 -8.96 7.96 11.15
CA PRO A 124 -9.86 7.18 11.99
C PRO A 124 -9.10 6.02 12.66
N LYS A 125 -9.11 6.00 13.99
CA LYS A 125 -8.46 4.93 14.75
C LYS A 125 -9.38 3.73 14.86
N ALA A 126 -8.80 2.53 14.91
CA ALA A 126 -9.50 1.30 15.19
C ALA A 126 -10.18 1.37 16.57
N THR A 127 -11.43 0.95 16.63
CA THR A 127 -12.20 0.87 17.88
C THR A 127 -11.69 -0.27 18.76
N GLU A 128 -11.93 -0.19 20.06
CA GLU A 128 -11.60 -1.28 20.99
C GLU A 128 -12.36 -2.58 20.66
N ALA A 129 -13.55 -2.49 20.08
CA ALA A 129 -14.31 -3.66 19.64
C ALA A 129 -13.65 -4.39 18.46
N GLU A 130 -13.05 -3.65 17.53
CA GLU A 130 -12.28 -4.18 16.40
C GLU A 130 -10.98 -4.82 16.92
N LYS A 131 -10.23 -4.12 17.75
CA LYS A 131 -8.96 -4.60 18.31
C LYS A 131 -9.11 -5.90 19.11
N ARG A 132 -10.21 -6.06 19.88
CA ARG A 132 -10.48 -7.28 20.68
C ARG A 132 -10.61 -8.56 19.84
N LYS A 133 -10.91 -8.44 18.56
CA LYS A 133 -11.04 -9.60 17.64
C LYS A 133 -9.70 -10.02 17.03
N MET A 134 -8.64 -9.26 17.29
CA MET A 134 -7.33 -9.43 16.67
C MET A 134 -6.33 -10.05 17.66
N LYS A 135 -5.25 -10.58 17.10
CA LYS A 135 -4.10 -11.11 17.84
C LYS A 135 -2.90 -10.18 17.67
N ARG A 136 -2.16 -9.97 18.75
CA ARG A 136 -0.92 -9.19 18.69
C ARG A 136 0.20 -10.02 18.06
N ILE A 137 0.97 -9.37 17.21
CA ILE A 137 2.28 -9.81 16.73
C ILE A 137 3.25 -8.72 17.10
N SER A 138 4.25 -9.06 17.91
CA SER A 138 5.30 -8.15 18.33
C SER A 138 6.52 -8.33 17.44
N SER A 139 7.10 -7.22 16.97
CA SER A 139 8.33 -7.23 16.20
C SER A 139 9.26 -6.10 16.64
N TYR A 140 10.50 -6.11 16.15
CA TYR A 140 11.48 -5.07 16.48
C TYR A 140 11.10 -3.70 15.90
N SER A 141 10.48 -3.67 14.72
CA SER A 141 10.05 -2.44 14.04
C SER A 141 8.72 -1.89 14.56
N GLY A 142 8.02 -2.62 15.41
CA GLY A 142 6.73 -2.24 15.98
C GLY A 142 5.76 -3.40 16.06
N ASP A 143 4.72 -3.19 16.83
CA ASP A 143 3.68 -4.20 17.05
C ASP A 143 2.54 -4.03 16.04
N ALA A 144 1.86 -5.12 15.73
CA ALA A 144 0.63 -5.12 14.97
C ALA A 144 -0.44 -5.97 15.65
N LEU A 145 -1.69 -5.52 15.58
CA LEU A 145 -2.84 -6.39 15.81
C LEU A 145 -3.29 -6.92 14.47
N VAL A 146 -3.52 -8.23 14.35
CA VAL A 146 -3.86 -8.87 13.08
C VAL A 146 -5.02 -9.85 13.21
N SER A 147 -5.82 -9.95 12.15
CA SER A 147 -6.82 -10.99 11.93
C SER A 147 -6.65 -11.54 10.52
N ILE A 148 -6.61 -12.86 10.37
CA ILE A 148 -6.77 -13.50 9.07
C ILE A 148 -8.28 -13.64 8.85
N ASP A 149 -8.82 -12.88 7.91
CA ASP A 149 -10.27 -12.78 7.75
C ASP A 149 -10.79 -13.85 6.82
N ASP A 150 -10.26 -13.91 5.61
CA ASP A 150 -10.80 -14.71 4.53
C ASP A 150 -9.73 -15.23 3.58
N VAL A 151 -10.08 -16.29 2.84
CA VAL A 151 -9.36 -16.81 1.69
C VAL A 151 -10.37 -17.06 0.59
N THR A 152 -10.25 -16.35 -0.51
CA THR A 152 -11.13 -16.47 -1.67
C THR A 152 -10.39 -17.01 -2.88
N THR A 153 -11.10 -17.63 -3.82
CA THR A 153 -10.51 -17.97 -5.12
C THR A 153 -10.31 -16.70 -5.93
N GLY A 154 -9.14 -16.56 -6.54
CA GLY A 154 -8.85 -15.51 -7.52
C GLY A 154 -9.02 -16.03 -8.95
N PRO A 155 -8.94 -15.15 -9.96
CA PRO A 155 -8.78 -15.56 -11.35
C PRO A 155 -7.45 -16.29 -11.55
N ASP A 156 -7.37 -17.15 -12.56
CA ASP A 156 -6.12 -17.77 -12.92
C ASP A 156 -5.05 -16.71 -13.24
N ASP A 157 -3.80 -17.05 -12.96
CA ASP A 157 -2.67 -16.17 -13.29
C ASP A 157 -2.41 -16.15 -14.81
N TYR A 158 -1.40 -15.36 -15.22
CA TYR A 158 -1.04 -15.24 -16.64
C TYR A 158 -0.53 -16.57 -17.28
N GLN A 159 -0.23 -17.58 -16.46
CA GLN A 159 0.15 -18.93 -16.90
C GLN A 159 -1.02 -19.92 -16.85
N GLY A 160 -2.22 -19.47 -16.48
CA GLY A 160 -3.40 -20.32 -16.33
C GLY A 160 -3.40 -21.16 -15.05
N ARG A 161 -2.60 -20.81 -14.04
CA ARG A 161 -2.55 -21.50 -12.75
C ARG A 161 -3.61 -20.93 -11.82
N HIS A 162 -4.29 -21.78 -11.06
CA HIS A 162 -5.28 -21.35 -10.08
C HIS A 162 -4.66 -20.49 -8.98
N THR A 163 -5.40 -19.49 -8.54
CA THR A 163 -4.95 -18.60 -7.46
C THR A 163 -5.97 -18.47 -6.36
N ILE A 164 -5.47 -18.03 -5.20
CA ILE A 164 -6.26 -17.61 -4.06
C ILE A 164 -5.83 -16.24 -3.59
N ILE A 165 -6.73 -15.51 -2.93
CA ILE A 165 -6.49 -14.22 -2.31
C ILE A 165 -6.72 -14.37 -0.81
N VAL A 166 -5.69 -14.07 -0.02
CA VAL A 166 -5.76 -14.01 1.45
C VAL A 166 -6.02 -12.57 1.87
N THR A 167 -7.05 -12.36 2.67
CA THR A 167 -7.40 -11.05 3.25
C THR A 167 -7.06 -11.02 4.73
N ILE A 168 -6.37 -9.96 5.13
CA ILE A 168 -5.92 -9.71 6.50
C ILE A 168 -6.41 -8.32 6.91
N THR A 169 -7.07 -8.21 8.04
CA THR A 169 -7.31 -6.93 8.71
C THR A 169 -6.26 -6.73 9.81
N TRP A 170 -5.73 -5.52 9.90
CA TRP A 170 -4.68 -5.23 10.87
C TRP A 170 -4.72 -3.78 11.37
N VAL A 171 -4.07 -3.55 12.50
CA VAL A 171 -3.89 -2.23 13.10
C VAL A 171 -2.41 -2.03 13.40
N ASN A 172 -1.86 -0.93 12.94
CA ASN A 172 -0.51 -0.52 13.31
C ASN A 172 -0.50 -0.10 14.79
N GLN A 173 0.27 -0.79 15.63
CA GLN A 173 0.43 -0.50 17.06
C GLN A 173 1.79 0.14 17.37
N SER A 174 2.60 0.44 16.36
CA SER A 174 3.86 1.16 16.52
C SER A 174 3.61 2.67 16.70
N GLU A 175 4.64 3.41 17.04
CA GLU A 175 4.61 4.88 17.13
C GLU A 175 4.87 5.55 15.77
N ALA A 176 5.34 4.80 14.77
CA ALA A 176 5.67 5.27 13.44
C ALA A 176 4.69 4.75 12.37
N ASN A 177 4.72 5.37 11.20
CA ASN A 177 4.00 4.88 10.01
C ASN A 177 4.70 3.63 9.49
N GLU A 178 4.08 2.46 9.64
CA GLU A 178 4.69 1.18 9.32
C GLU A 178 3.81 0.34 8.40
N PRO A 179 4.38 -0.44 7.49
CA PRO A 179 3.66 -1.47 6.75
C PRO A 179 3.56 -2.76 7.57
N LEU A 180 2.54 -3.58 7.29
CA LEU A 180 2.39 -4.87 7.94
C LEU A 180 3.60 -5.80 7.67
N SER A 181 4.24 -5.67 6.51
CA SER A 181 5.43 -6.45 6.14
C SER A 181 6.63 -6.26 7.07
N ASN A 182 6.71 -5.13 7.80
CA ASN A 182 7.75 -4.91 8.80
C ASN A 182 7.45 -5.66 10.10
N ALA A 183 6.19 -5.80 10.46
CA ALA A 183 5.78 -6.49 11.69
C ALA A 183 5.61 -8.00 11.49
N ALA A 184 5.07 -8.44 10.36
CA ALA A 184 4.65 -9.81 10.15
C ALA A 184 5.13 -10.40 8.81
N LYS A 185 5.52 -11.67 8.86
CA LYS A 185 5.75 -12.50 7.69
C LYS A 185 4.52 -13.36 7.43
N LEU A 186 3.98 -13.30 6.22
CA LEU A 186 2.88 -14.16 5.78
C LEU A 186 3.43 -15.42 5.09
N THR A 187 2.93 -16.58 5.49
CA THR A 187 3.23 -17.87 4.86
C THR A 187 1.93 -18.61 4.63
N VAL A 188 1.73 -19.11 3.43
CA VAL A 188 0.57 -19.92 3.06
C VAL A 188 1.06 -21.29 2.59
N THR A 189 0.44 -22.36 3.09
CA THR A 189 0.81 -23.73 2.72
C THR A 189 -0.44 -24.53 2.36
N GLN A 190 -0.31 -25.44 1.40
CA GLN A 190 -1.29 -26.45 1.05
C GLN A 190 -0.61 -27.81 1.13
N ASP A 191 -1.20 -28.78 1.85
CA ASP A 191 -0.66 -30.14 2.04
C ASP A 191 0.81 -30.18 2.51
N GLY A 192 1.21 -29.18 3.31
CA GLY A 192 2.56 -29.04 3.84
C GLY A 192 3.55 -28.29 2.94
N SER A 193 3.22 -28.06 1.68
CA SER A 193 4.03 -27.30 0.74
C SER A 193 3.73 -25.81 0.82
N GLN A 194 4.77 -24.97 0.83
CA GLN A 194 4.60 -23.51 0.79
C GLN A 194 4.18 -23.08 -0.62
N LEU A 195 3.14 -22.23 -0.68
CA LEU A 195 2.63 -21.69 -1.92
C LEU A 195 3.48 -20.50 -2.40
N GLU A 196 3.56 -20.36 -3.73
CA GLU A 196 4.20 -19.23 -4.41
C GLU A 196 3.29 -18.01 -4.39
N MET A 197 3.84 -16.83 -4.09
CA MET A 197 3.10 -15.56 -4.23
C MET A 197 2.79 -15.27 -5.69
N ASN A 198 1.59 -14.78 -5.94
CA ASN A 198 1.15 -14.26 -7.22
C ASN A 198 0.89 -12.76 -7.12
N TYR A 199 1.14 -12.04 -8.23
CA TYR A 199 0.85 -10.62 -8.37
C TYR A 199 0.01 -10.41 -9.62
N TYR A 200 -1.17 -9.81 -9.45
CA TYR A 200 -1.95 -9.35 -10.58
C TYR A 200 -1.42 -8.00 -11.01
N THR A 201 -0.81 -7.96 -12.19
CA THR A 201 -0.17 -6.74 -12.74
C THR A 201 -1.03 -6.04 -13.77
N GLU A 202 -2.01 -6.74 -14.33
CA GLU A 202 -2.88 -6.22 -15.39
C GLU A 202 -4.32 -6.06 -14.91
N PRO A 203 -4.92 -4.92 -15.21
CA PRO A 203 -6.34 -4.67 -14.94
C PRO A 203 -7.29 -5.46 -15.87
N PRO A 204 -8.51 -5.77 -15.39
CA PRO A 204 -9.03 -5.43 -14.06
C PRO A 204 -8.45 -6.30 -12.95
N LEU A 205 -8.08 -5.68 -11.82
CA LEU A 205 -7.67 -6.43 -10.64
C LEU A 205 -8.88 -7.21 -10.08
N PRO A 206 -8.65 -8.38 -9.45
CA PRO A 206 -9.74 -9.11 -8.79
C PRO A 206 -10.46 -8.27 -7.76
N GLN A 207 -11.76 -8.47 -7.63
CA GLN A 207 -12.56 -7.76 -6.64
C GLN A 207 -12.00 -7.97 -5.22
N GLY A 208 -11.78 -6.87 -4.51
CA GLY A 208 -11.25 -6.87 -3.16
C GLY A 208 -9.73 -7.10 -3.07
N TYR A 209 -9.03 -7.33 -4.17
CA TYR A 209 -7.58 -7.40 -4.19
C TYR A 209 -6.96 -6.01 -4.36
N GLU A 210 -6.01 -5.71 -3.51
CA GLU A 210 -5.24 -4.47 -3.57
C GLU A 210 -3.75 -4.82 -3.66
N ASN A 211 -3.15 -4.49 -4.80
CA ASN A 211 -1.74 -4.76 -5.04
C ASN A 211 -0.88 -4.05 -4.00
N MET A 212 0.18 -4.71 -3.53
CA MET A 212 1.15 -4.18 -2.56
C MET A 212 0.56 -3.72 -1.21
N SER A 213 -0.71 -4.03 -0.90
CA SER A 213 -1.36 -3.57 0.34
C SER A 213 -0.70 -4.08 1.62
N PHE A 214 0.00 -5.22 1.55
CA PHE A 214 0.78 -5.77 2.66
C PHE A 214 2.02 -4.92 3.00
N SER A 215 2.52 -4.15 2.02
CA SER A 215 3.70 -3.29 2.13
C SER A 215 3.37 -1.80 2.19
N ARG A 216 2.09 -1.42 2.27
CA ARG A 216 1.68 -0.02 2.43
C ARG A 216 1.87 0.46 3.86
N SER A 217 2.45 1.65 4.02
CA SER A 217 2.55 2.32 5.31
C SER A 217 1.17 2.70 5.83
N VAL A 218 0.94 2.47 7.11
CA VAL A 218 -0.29 2.79 7.82
C VAL A 218 0.06 3.56 9.08
N GLN A 219 -0.67 4.63 9.36
CA GLN A 219 -0.46 5.44 10.55
C GLN A 219 -0.77 4.68 11.85
N PRO A 220 -0.14 5.03 12.98
CA PRO A 220 -0.40 4.41 14.28
C PRO A 220 -1.89 4.37 14.65
N GLY A 221 -2.38 3.21 15.04
CA GLY A 221 -3.75 2.98 15.50
C GLY A 221 -4.81 2.87 14.40
N VAL A 222 -4.47 3.06 13.13
CA VAL A 222 -5.40 2.97 12.00
C VAL A 222 -5.68 1.51 11.65
N LEU A 223 -6.96 1.23 11.33
CA LEU A 223 -7.42 -0.05 10.82
C LEU A 223 -7.19 -0.11 9.31
N ALA A 224 -6.49 -1.13 8.83
CA ALA A 224 -6.22 -1.32 7.42
C ALA A 224 -6.48 -2.76 6.99
N LYS A 225 -6.68 -2.95 5.68
CA LYS A 225 -6.73 -4.27 5.04
C LYS A 225 -5.46 -4.50 4.22
N ALA A 226 -5.02 -5.74 4.19
CA ALA A 226 -3.96 -6.20 3.31
C ALA A 226 -4.44 -7.46 2.58
N THR A 227 -4.15 -7.54 1.29
CA THR A 227 -4.48 -8.69 0.46
C THR A 227 -3.22 -9.20 -0.23
N VAL A 228 -3.07 -10.52 -0.26
CA VAL A 228 -1.93 -11.18 -0.92
C VAL A 228 -2.46 -12.36 -1.70
N SER A 229 -2.04 -12.49 -2.96
CA SER A 229 -2.41 -13.63 -3.79
C SER A 229 -1.33 -14.70 -3.82
N TYR A 230 -1.78 -15.96 -3.96
CA TYR A 230 -0.92 -17.13 -4.05
C TYR A 230 -1.39 -18.07 -5.15
N VAL A 231 -0.45 -18.72 -5.82
CA VAL A 231 -0.75 -19.85 -6.72
C VAL A 231 -1.09 -21.07 -5.89
N VAL A 232 -2.14 -21.80 -6.26
CA VAL A 232 -2.62 -22.98 -5.56
C VAL A 232 -2.85 -24.12 -6.56
N GLU A 233 -2.55 -25.37 -6.17
CA GLU A 233 -2.79 -26.52 -7.03
C GLU A 233 -4.28 -26.88 -7.11
N ASP A 234 -4.95 -26.90 -5.96
CA ASP A 234 -6.38 -27.20 -5.86
C ASP A 234 -7.09 -26.15 -4.98
N PRO A 235 -7.84 -25.22 -5.58
CA PRO A 235 -8.56 -24.20 -4.84
C PRO A 235 -9.73 -24.74 -4.01
N GLY A 236 -10.12 -26.01 -4.19
CA GLY A 236 -11.12 -26.68 -3.39
C GLY A 236 -10.58 -27.26 -2.08
N GLN A 237 -9.27 -27.36 -1.93
CA GLN A 237 -8.63 -27.91 -0.74
C GLN A 237 -8.26 -26.82 0.26
N PRO A 238 -8.25 -27.15 1.57
CA PRO A 238 -7.88 -26.18 2.60
C PRO A 238 -6.43 -25.74 2.50
N VAL A 239 -6.20 -24.45 2.73
CA VAL A 239 -4.88 -23.86 2.92
C VAL A 239 -4.66 -23.50 4.39
N LYS A 240 -3.41 -23.53 4.83
CA LYS A 240 -3.01 -23.04 6.14
C LYS A 240 -2.31 -21.71 5.98
N VAL A 241 -2.96 -20.64 6.47
CA VAL A 241 -2.44 -19.28 6.49
C VAL A 241 -1.77 -19.03 7.84
N ARG A 242 -0.55 -18.50 7.82
CA ARG A 242 0.21 -18.19 9.02
C ARG A 242 0.83 -16.80 8.91
N LEU A 243 0.56 -15.96 9.89
CA LEU A 243 1.27 -14.74 10.18
C LEU A 243 2.19 -14.96 11.37
N SER A 244 3.46 -14.64 11.23
CA SER A 244 4.44 -14.76 12.33
C SER A 244 5.28 -13.47 12.39
N SER A 245 5.81 -13.16 13.58
CA SER A 245 6.73 -12.05 13.74
C SER A 245 7.90 -12.14 12.75
N THR A 246 8.30 -11.02 12.18
CA THR A 246 9.50 -10.92 11.33
C THR A 246 10.79 -11.14 12.11
N TYR A 247 10.77 -11.02 13.42
CA TYR A 247 11.97 -10.94 14.27
C TYR A 247 12.08 -12.10 15.29
N GLY A 248 11.67 -13.30 14.89
CA GLY A 248 11.96 -14.50 15.69
C GLY A 248 11.20 -14.65 17.00
N GLY A 249 10.14 -13.85 17.22
CA GLY A 249 9.22 -14.02 18.33
C GLY A 249 8.33 -15.25 18.16
N ASN A 250 7.79 -15.77 19.28
CA ASN A 250 6.84 -16.89 19.28
C ASN A 250 5.42 -16.45 18.86
N ASP A 251 5.21 -15.16 18.64
CA ASP A 251 3.91 -14.62 18.28
C ASP A 251 3.53 -15.05 16.87
N MET A 252 2.46 -15.81 16.79
CA MET A 252 1.93 -16.23 15.50
C MET A 252 0.40 -16.33 15.53
N VAL A 253 -0.19 -16.07 14.38
CA VAL A 253 -1.60 -16.32 14.09
C VAL A 253 -1.67 -17.33 12.97
N THR A 254 -2.39 -18.42 13.19
CA THR A 254 -2.56 -19.47 12.18
C THR A 254 -4.03 -19.79 12.02
N LYS A 255 -4.49 -19.92 10.78
CA LYS A 255 -5.84 -20.31 10.43
C LYS A 255 -5.81 -21.31 9.28
N LYS A 256 -6.61 -22.37 9.38
CA LYS A 256 -6.86 -23.31 8.27
C LYS A 256 -8.19 -22.93 7.63
N MET A 257 -8.21 -22.70 6.34
CA MET A 257 -9.38 -22.19 5.62
C MET A 257 -9.50 -22.87 4.26
N THR A 258 -10.73 -23.18 3.85
CA THR A 258 -11.00 -23.58 2.48
C THR A 258 -11.36 -22.33 1.68
N PRO A 259 -10.71 -22.07 0.54
CA PRO A 259 -11.05 -20.93 -0.27
C PRO A 259 -12.53 -20.94 -0.69
N CYS A 260 -13.20 -19.80 -0.55
CA CYS A 260 -14.57 -19.64 -1.03
C CYS A 260 -14.58 -18.92 -2.39
N LYS A 261 -15.57 -19.25 -3.21
CA LYS A 261 -15.77 -18.51 -4.48
C LYS A 261 -16.29 -17.12 -4.17
N VAL A 262 -15.77 -16.12 -4.87
CA VAL A 262 -16.36 -14.79 -4.91
C VAL A 262 -17.53 -14.87 -5.89
N GLU A 263 -18.76 -14.60 -5.39
CA GLU A 263 -19.97 -14.52 -6.21
C GLU A 263 -20.02 -13.23 -7.04
#